data_4678599e37dce5d32acb6b8043b0a7eb
#
_entry.id   4678599e37dce5d32acb6b8043b0a7eb
#
_cell.length_a   1.000
_cell.length_b   1.000
_cell.length_c   1.000
_cell.angle_alpha   90.00
_cell.angle_beta   90.00
_cell.angle_gamma   90.00
#
_symmetry.space_group_name_H-M   'P 1'
#
loop_
_entity.id
_entity.type
_entity.pdbx_description
1 polymer ?
#
loop_
_entity_poly.entity_id
_entity_poly.type
_entity_poly.pdbx_seq_one_letter_code
_entity_poly.pdbx_strand_id
1 'polypeptide(L)'
;MDSRQTGPIRFFPRRLALGAAALSLIAASVFSQATLADDAYTTGLAVTATEVTVGQLHSATGTMAISETGSIQAERLAIDQINASGGILGRQIRIVQEDGASDWPTFAEKAKKLLVGDKVAAVFGCWTSASRKAVLPVFEKENGLLYYPTFYEGLEQSKNVIYTGQEATQQILASLDWIAKEKGAKTFYLIGSDYIWPRTSMKIARKHIENVLHGTVVGEDYYPLGNTQFGSLINKVKLKKPDVVFAAVVGGSNVAFYKQLKAAGVTSAKQNLLTLSVTEDELLGIGGENMQGFYASMKYFQSLDNPNNKAFVEAFKAKYGKDSVMGDVTQAAYLGPWLWKAAVEKAGSFDVDKVVAASPGIELKTAPEGYVKVHENHHLWSKTRIGEVQADGQFKVIYESDLIEPNPFPKGYQ
;
A
#
# COMPACT_ATOMS: atom_id res chain seq x y z
N MET A 1 4.77 -38.10 -85.52
CA MET A 1 3.44 -37.94 -86.10
C MET A 1 2.65 -37.12 -85.12
N ASP A 2 2.60 -35.95 -85.45
CA ASP A 2 1.57 -35.02 -85.94
C ASP A 2 0.75 -34.48 -84.76
N SER A 3 0.59 -33.33 -84.57
CA SER A 3 0.61 -32.00 -85.19
C SER A 3 -0.53 -31.18 -84.59
N ARG A 4 -0.21 -29.92 -84.17
CA ARG A 4 -1.06 -28.73 -84.33
C ARG A 4 -2.28 -28.61 -83.37
N GLN A 5 -2.71 -27.48 -82.86
CA GLN A 5 -2.58 -26.04 -83.20
C GLN A 5 -3.10 -25.21 -82.06
N THR A 6 -2.40 -24.23 -81.70
CA THR A 6 -2.65 -22.77 -81.44
C THR A 6 -4.09 -22.26 -81.35
N GLY A 7 -4.32 -21.45 -80.30
CA GLY A 7 -5.38 -20.43 -80.20
C GLY A 7 -5.23 -19.56 -78.96
N PRO A 8 -5.21 -18.24 -79.08
CA PRO A 8 -4.85 -17.36 -77.95
C PRO A 8 -6.06 -16.99 -77.12
N ILE A 9 -5.90 -17.03 -75.80
CA ILE A 9 -6.89 -16.56 -74.83
C ILE A 9 -6.49 -15.17 -74.36
N ARG A 10 -7.40 -14.24 -74.59
CA ARG A 10 -7.31 -12.82 -74.22
C ARG A 10 -7.25 -12.63 -72.72
N PHE A 11 -6.26 -11.89 -72.24
CA PHE A 11 -6.20 -11.31 -70.92
C PHE A 11 -7.19 -10.14 -70.76
N PHE A 12 -8.04 -10.15 -69.73
CA PHE A 12 -8.72 -8.98 -69.20
C PHE A 12 -8.19 -8.73 -67.81
N PRO A 13 -7.76 -7.50 -67.46
CA PRO A 13 -7.25 -7.19 -66.14
C PRO A 13 -8.41 -6.87 -65.19
N ARG A 14 -8.55 -7.67 -64.14
CA ARG A 14 -9.32 -7.29 -62.95
C ARG A 14 -8.33 -6.93 -61.84
N ARG A 15 -7.94 -5.69 -61.81
CA ARG A 15 -7.35 -5.05 -60.59
C ARG A 15 -7.89 -3.65 -60.55
N LEU A 16 -8.69 -3.36 -59.49
CA LEU A 16 -8.91 -2.08 -58.83
C LEU A 16 -10.21 -2.12 -58.00
N ALA A 17 -10.15 -2.66 -56.79
CA ALA A 17 -11.18 -2.41 -55.75
C ALA A 17 -10.76 -2.87 -54.35
N LEU A 18 -9.45 -2.92 -54.02
CA LEU A 18 -8.99 -3.28 -52.66
C LEU A 18 -8.18 -2.21 -51.93
N GLY A 19 -8.06 -1.01 -52.51
CA GLY A 19 -7.24 0.07 -51.94
C GLY A 19 -7.99 1.09 -51.06
N ALA A 20 -9.32 1.17 -51.12
CA ALA A 20 -10.07 2.24 -50.47
C ALA A 20 -10.58 1.89 -49.05
N ALA A 21 -10.74 0.61 -48.70
CA ALA A 21 -11.26 0.20 -47.40
C ALA A 21 -10.19 0.18 -46.28
N ALA A 22 -8.92 -0.03 -46.61
CA ALA A 22 -7.84 -0.07 -45.64
C ALA A 22 -7.39 1.35 -45.15
N LEU A 23 -7.52 2.36 -46.02
CA LEU A 23 -7.18 3.73 -45.65
C LEU A 23 -8.24 4.38 -44.74
N SER A 24 -9.50 4.01 -44.83
CA SER A 24 -10.58 4.54 -43.99
C SER A 24 -10.54 3.98 -42.56
N LEU A 25 -10.05 2.76 -42.34
CA LEU A 25 -9.89 2.16 -41.00
C LEU A 25 -8.68 2.73 -40.22
N ILE A 26 -7.61 3.09 -40.93
CA ILE A 26 -6.43 3.73 -40.31
C ILE A 26 -6.74 5.18 -39.93
N ALA A 27 -7.52 5.90 -40.74
CA ALA A 27 -7.94 7.25 -40.41
C ALA A 27 -8.89 7.31 -39.19
N ALA A 28 -9.82 6.34 -39.06
CA ALA A 28 -10.73 6.28 -37.93
C ALA A 28 -10.02 5.93 -36.59
N SER A 29 -8.99 5.09 -36.62
CA SER A 29 -8.20 4.77 -35.42
C SER A 29 -7.26 5.90 -34.98
N VAL A 30 -6.75 6.69 -35.93
CA VAL A 30 -5.93 7.87 -35.62
C VAL A 30 -6.80 9.01 -35.07
N PHE A 31 -8.03 9.21 -35.59
CA PHE A 31 -8.97 10.21 -35.06
C PHE A 31 -9.49 9.87 -33.66
N SER A 32 -9.70 8.56 -33.35
CA SER A 32 -10.12 8.14 -32.01
C SER A 32 -9.03 8.33 -30.96
N GLN A 33 -7.75 8.17 -31.32
CA GLN A 33 -6.63 8.46 -30.44
C GLN A 33 -6.38 9.97 -30.24
N ALA A 34 -6.62 10.78 -31.24
CA ALA A 34 -6.48 12.24 -31.14
C ALA A 34 -7.53 12.85 -30.20
N THR A 35 -8.79 12.37 -30.22
CA THR A 35 -9.84 12.85 -29.30
C THR A 35 -9.59 12.45 -27.85
N LEU A 36 -9.04 11.26 -27.57
CA LEU A 36 -8.63 10.86 -26.23
C LEU A 36 -7.42 11.65 -25.73
N ALA A 37 -6.53 12.07 -26.64
CA ALA A 37 -5.39 12.92 -26.30
C ALA A 37 -5.81 14.35 -25.94
N ASP A 38 -6.79 14.93 -26.60
CA ASP A 38 -7.29 16.29 -26.33
C ASP A 38 -8.01 16.37 -24.97
N ASP A 39 -8.82 15.37 -24.59
CA ASP A 39 -9.51 15.35 -23.29
C ASP A 39 -8.54 15.25 -22.10
N ALA A 40 -7.38 14.58 -22.28
CA ALA A 40 -6.34 14.50 -21.26
C ALA A 40 -5.58 15.82 -21.05
N TYR A 41 -5.58 16.73 -22.03
CA TYR A 41 -4.92 18.04 -21.97
C TYR A 41 -5.72 19.11 -21.25
N THR A 42 -7.01 18.92 -21.03
CA THR A 42 -7.91 19.96 -20.48
C THR A 42 -7.97 19.99 -18.95
N THR A 43 -7.23 19.11 -18.25
CA THR A 43 -7.34 18.94 -16.80
C THR A 43 -6.59 20.00 -15.97
N GLY A 44 -5.73 20.81 -16.58
CA GLY A 44 -4.84 21.74 -15.86
C GLY A 44 -3.69 21.08 -15.11
N LEU A 45 -3.55 19.75 -15.21
CA LEU A 45 -2.48 18.96 -14.62
C LEU A 45 -1.23 18.92 -15.52
N ALA A 46 -0.10 18.46 -15.00
CA ALA A 46 1.14 18.26 -15.77
C ALA A 46 1.04 16.99 -16.64
N VAL A 47 0.20 17.09 -17.67
CA VAL A 47 -0.04 16.05 -18.68
C VAL A 47 0.29 16.63 -20.06
N THR A 48 1.13 15.92 -20.82
CA THR A 48 1.51 16.26 -22.18
C THR A 48 1.04 15.17 -23.16
N ALA A 49 1.35 15.31 -24.45
CA ALA A 49 1.05 14.27 -25.43
C ALA A 49 1.73 12.93 -25.13
N THR A 50 2.89 12.96 -24.47
CA THR A 50 3.75 11.77 -24.26
C THR A 50 4.05 11.45 -22.82
N GLU A 51 3.72 12.33 -21.87
CA GLU A 51 4.10 12.21 -20.47
C GLU A 51 3.00 12.67 -19.52
N VAL A 52 2.89 12.00 -18.37
CA VAL A 52 2.11 12.46 -17.21
C VAL A 52 3.01 12.47 -15.98
N THR A 53 2.93 13.56 -15.19
CA THR A 53 3.72 13.73 -13.98
C THR A 53 2.94 13.28 -12.75
N VAL A 54 3.58 12.47 -11.90
CA VAL A 54 3.07 12.06 -10.59
C VAL A 54 4.02 12.48 -9.47
N GLY A 55 3.49 12.66 -8.27
CA GLY A 55 4.27 12.89 -7.06
C GLY A 55 4.57 11.61 -6.32
N GLN A 56 5.75 11.54 -5.69
CA GLN A 56 6.11 10.53 -4.71
C GLN A 56 6.53 11.25 -3.43
N LEU A 57 5.77 11.06 -2.35
CA LEU A 57 5.97 11.80 -1.09
C LEU A 57 6.10 10.85 0.09
N HIS A 58 7.31 10.57 0.49
CA HIS A 58 7.67 9.70 1.60
C HIS A 58 8.80 10.30 2.44
N SER A 59 9.06 9.75 3.64
CA SER A 59 10.25 10.04 4.40
C SER A 59 11.42 9.22 3.85
N ALA A 60 12.22 9.83 2.96
CA ALA A 60 13.49 9.26 2.53
C ALA A 60 14.57 9.40 3.62
N THR A 61 14.37 10.33 4.56
CA THR A 61 15.26 10.59 5.70
C THR A 61 14.49 10.60 7.04
N GLY A 62 15.23 10.57 8.16
CA GLY A 62 14.67 10.59 9.51
C GLY A 62 14.27 9.20 10.02
N THR A 63 13.55 9.18 11.17
CA THR A 63 13.23 7.95 11.91
C THR A 63 12.30 7.00 11.16
N MET A 64 11.50 7.50 10.21
CA MET A 64 10.57 6.70 9.41
C MET A 64 11.20 6.13 8.13
N ALA A 65 12.42 6.51 7.77
CA ALA A 65 13.07 6.04 6.54
C ALA A 65 13.17 4.49 6.46
N ILE A 66 13.35 3.82 7.60
CA ILE A 66 13.39 2.35 7.68
C ILE A 66 12.08 1.72 7.19
N SER A 67 10.94 2.35 7.42
CA SER A 67 9.61 1.87 7.05
C SER A 67 9.16 2.37 5.67
N GLU A 68 9.76 3.44 5.12
CA GLU A 68 9.29 4.10 3.90
C GLU A 68 10.17 3.86 2.67
N THR A 69 11.42 3.43 2.85
CA THR A 69 12.33 3.14 1.72
C THR A 69 11.76 2.07 0.79
N GLY A 70 11.20 1.00 1.34
CA GLY A 70 10.56 -0.07 0.56
C GLY A 70 9.40 0.45 -0.29
N SER A 71 8.58 1.34 0.26
CA SER A 71 7.46 1.97 -0.45
C SER A 71 7.94 2.80 -1.65
N ILE A 72 8.96 3.64 -1.46
CA ILE A 72 9.59 4.42 -2.54
C ILE A 72 10.05 3.49 -3.67
N GLN A 73 10.70 2.39 -3.33
CA GLN A 73 11.20 1.41 -4.29
C GLN A 73 10.07 0.68 -5.01
N ALA A 74 9.04 0.27 -4.30
CA ALA A 74 7.92 -0.48 -4.85
C ALA A 74 7.07 0.34 -5.84
N GLU A 75 6.79 1.61 -5.53
CA GLU A 75 6.12 2.53 -6.44
C GLU A 75 6.92 2.76 -7.72
N ARG A 76 8.24 2.92 -7.60
CA ARG A 76 9.13 3.05 -8.76
C ARG A 76 9.18 1.78 -9.61
N LEU A 77 9.17 0.61 -8.99
CA LEU A 77 9.07 -0.66 -9.70
C LEU A 77 7.77 -0.75 -10.50
N ALA A 78 6.63 -0.43 -9.85
CA ALA A 78 5.33 -0.43 -10.51
C ALA A 78 5.28 0.55 -11.71
N ILE A 79 5.77 1.77 -11.51
CA ILE A 79 5.81 2.79 -12.56
C ILE A 79 6.71 2.39 -13.72
N ASP A 80 7.89 1.79 -13.46
CA ASP A 80 8.75 1.29 -14.54
C ASP A 80 8.09 0.18 -15.34
N GLN A 81 7.38 -0.74 -14.68
CA GLN A 81 6.63 -1.81 -15.34
C GLN A 81 5.47 -1.26 -16.19
N ILE A 82 4.76 -0.26 -15.67
CA ILE A 82 3.69 0.44 -16.40
C ILE A 82 4.28 1.14 -17.62
N ASN A 83 5.38 1.86 -17.47
CA ASN A 83 6.06 2.55 -18.56
C ASN A 83 6.58 1.58 -19.61
N ALA A 84 7.16 0.47 -19.20
CA ALA A 84 7.62 -0.59 -20.10
C ALA A 84 6.46 -1.23 -20.91
N SER A 85 5.23 -1.22 -20.36
CA SER A 85 4.03 -1.71 -21.04
C SER A 85 3.33 -0.67 -21.93
N GLY A 86 3.93 0.51 -22.13
CA GLY A 86 3.38 1.59 -22.98
C GLY A 86 2.76 2.75 -22.19
N GLY A 87 2.91 2.79 -20.85
CA GLY A 87 2.41 3.85 -20.00
C GLY A 87 0.90 3.81 -19.76
N ILE A 88 0.29 4.96 -19.60
CA ILE A 88 -1.15 5.14 -19.35
C ILE A 88 -1.73 6.05 -20.43
N LEU A 89 -2.76 5.60 -21.14
CA LEU A 89 -3.34 6.33 -22.29
C LEU A 89 -2.27 6.84 -23.27
N GLY A 90 -1.21 6.03 -23.51
CA GLY A 90 -0.09 6.37 -24.40
C GLY A 90 0.95 7.33 -23.82
N ARG A 91 0.93 7.62 -22.53
CA ARG A 91 1.85 8.53 -21.85
C ARG A 91 2.73 7.80 -20.86
N GLN A 92 4.01 8.13 -20.87
CA GLN A 92 4.97 7.67 -19.88
C GLN A 92 4.77 8.42 -18.57
N ILE A 93 4.90 7.74 -17.43
CA ILE A 93 4.80 8.34 -16.11
C ILE A 93 6.16 8.90 -15.73
N ARG A 94 6.22 10.18 -15.38
CA ARG A 94 7.37 10.85 -14.78
C ARG A 94 7.14 11.07 -13.29
N ILE A 95 8.12 10.74 -12.46
CA ILE A 95 8.05 10.90 -11.00
C ILE A 95 8.74 12.19 -10.58
N VAL A 96 8.06 12.98 -9.75
CA VAL A 96 8.66 14.03 -8.91
C VAL A 96 8.66 13.53 -7.48
N GLN A 97 9.86 13.23 -6.95
CA GLN A 97 10.02 12.78 -5.57
C GLN A 97 10.25 13.96 -4.63
N GLU A 98 9.56 13.95 -3.50
CA GLU A 98 9.77 14.86 -2.38
C GLU A 98 10.02 14.07 -1.09
N ASP A 99 10.93 14.57 -0.24
CA ASP A 99 11.24 14.00 1.06
C ASP A 99 10.44 14.70 2.15
N GLY A 100 9.60 13.96 2.85
CA GLY A 100 8.84 14.42 4.02
C GLY A 100 9.68 14.47 5.30
N ALA A 101 10.92 13.94 5.28
CA ALA A 101 11.93 14.01 6.33
C ALA A 101 11.44 13.55 7.72
N SER A 102 10.45 12.68 7.79
CA SER A 102 9.79 12.25 9.04
C SER A 102 9.18 13.42 9.84
N ASP A 103 8.88 14.54 9.18
CA ASP A 103 8.34 15.76 9.76
C ASP A 103 7.00 16.14 9.12
N TRP A 104 5.95 16.16 9.88
CA TRP A 104 4.59 16.32 9.36
C TRP A 104 4.30 17.68 8.70
N PRO A 105 4.75 18.84 9.24
CA PRO A 105 4.70 20.12 8.53
C PRO A 105 5.40 20.09 7.18
N THR A 106 6.57 19.46 7.08
CA THR A 106 7.29 19.27 5.83
C THR A 106 6.47 18.48 4.81
N PHE A 107 5.78 17.42 5.23
CA PHE A 107 4.85 16.70 4.34
C PHE A 107 3.78 17.62 3.73
N ALA A 108 3.16 18.49 4.54
CA ALA A 108 2.15 19.43 4.04
C ALA A 108 2.72 20.46 3.05
N GLU A 109 3.92 20.98 3.31
CA GLU A 109 4.64 21.86 2.39
C GLU A 109 4.93 21.17 1.06
N LYS A 110 5.48 19.95 1.11
CA LYS A 110 5.82 19.15 -0.07
C LYS A 110 4.59 18.74 -0.85
N ALA A 111 3.49 18.39 -0.19
CA ALA A 111 2.20 18.13 -0.85
C ALA A 111 1.72 19.35 -1.63
N LYS A 112 1.78 20.55 -1.02
CA LYS A 112 1.43 21.79 -1.71
C LYS A 112 2.33 22.06 -2.92
N LYS A 113 3.65 21.82 -2.80
CA LYS A 113 4.59 21.95 -3.93
C LYS A 113 4.20 21.03 -5.08
N LEU A 114 3.95 19.75 -4.80
CA LEU A 114 3.56 18.75 -5.81
C LEU A 114 2.23 19.13 -6.52
N LEU A 115 1.21 19.54 -5.75
CA LEU A 115 -0.12 19.81 -6.31
C LEU A 115 -0.20 21.16 -7.03
N VAL A 116 0.35 22.23 -6.45
CA VAL A 116 0.24 23.60 -6.98
C VAL A 116 1.39 23.93 -7.90
N GLY A 117 2.62 23.60 -7.51
CA GLY A 117 3.84 23.90 -8.27
C GLY A 117 4.04 22.94 -9.44
N ASP A 118 4.10 21.65 -9.13
CA ASP A 118 4.40 20.62 -10.12
C ASP A 118 3.15 20.08 -10.84
N LYS A 119 1.94 20.40 -10.35
CA LYS A 119 0.62 20.04 -10.92
C LYS A 119 0.48 18.57 -11.22
N VAL A 120 0.96 17.72 -10.31
CA VAL A 120 0.97 16.26 -10.49
C VAL A 120 -0.44 15.69 -10.57
N ALA A 121 -0.62 14.66 -11.39
CA ALA A 121 -1.93 14.03 -11.62
C ALA A 121 -2.37 13.09 -10.47
N ALA A 122 -1.42 12.56 -9.72
CA ALA A 122 -1.65 11.79 -8.50
C ALA A 122 -0.39 11.87 -7.62
N VAL A 123 -0.54 11.56 -6.34
CA VAL A 123 0.58 11.39 -5.40
C VAL A 123 0.50 10.01 -4.77
N PHE A 124 1.63 9.32 -4.72
CA PHE A 124 1.80 8.08 -3.98
C PHE A 124 2.63 8.40 -2.75
N GLY A 125 2.15 8.01 -1.55
CA GLY A 125 2.94 8.35 -0.40
C GLY A 125 2.22 8.49 0.93
N CYS A 126 2.93 9.14 1.84
CA CYS A 126 2.73 9.15 3.27
C CYS A 126 2.90 7.73 3.87
N TRP A 127 3.15 7.70 5.15
CA TRP A 127 3.17 6.45 5.93
C TRP A 127 2.42 6.62 7.25
N THR A 128 2.79 7.61 8.07
CA THR A 128 2.12 7.83 9.35
C THR A 128 0.73 8.45 9.14
N SER A 129 -0.22 8.11 10.00
CA SER A 129 -1.52 8.82 10.02
C SER A 129 -1.34 10.31 10.31
N ALA A 130 -0.29 10.71 10.99
CA ALA A 130 0.01 12.12 11.22
C ALA A 130 0.46 12.84 9.94
N SER A 131 1.33 12.24 9.11
CA SER A 131 1.68 12.82 7.81
C SER A 131 0.46 12.89 6.88
N ARG A 132 -0.35 11.81 6.81
CA ARG A 132 -1.61 11.83 6.04
C ARG A 132 -2.54 12.95 6.49
N LYS A 133 -2.78 13.11 7.79
CA LYS A 133 -3.65 14.16 8.33
C LYS A 133 -3.08 15.57 8.11
N ALA A 134 -1.76 15.72 8.05
CA ALA A 134 -1.12 17.00 7.70
C ALA A 134 -1.33 17.38 6.22
N VAL A 135 -1.26 16.40 5.32
CA VAL A 135 -1.44 16.65 3.87
C VAL A 135 -2.91 16.70 3.45
N LEU A 136 -3.82 16.02 4.14
CA LEU A 136 -5.23 15.88 3.75
C LEU A 136 -5.92 17.22 3.45
N PRO A 137 -5.81 18.28 4.29
CA PRO A 137 -6.42 19.59 3.97
C PRO A 137 -5.88 20.21 2.68
N VAL A 138 -4.62 19.93 2.33
CA VAL A 138 -4.00 20.41 1.07
C VAL A 138 -4.61 19.67 -0.11
N PHE A 139 -4.73 18.33 -0.03
CA PHE A 139 -5.34 17.50 -1.06
C PHE A 139 -6.81 17.86 -1.30
N GLU A 140 -7.59 18.08 -0.25
CA GLU A 140 -9.00 18.45 -0.35
C GLU A 140 -9.19 19.85 -0.94
N LYS A 141 -8.35 20.81 -0.53
CA LYS A 141 -8.40 22.19 -1.04
C LYS A 141 -8.02 22.29 -2.51
N GLU A 142 -6.93 21.62 -2.90
CA GLU A 142 -6.36 21.69 -4.25
C GLU A 142 -6.92 20.60 -5.19
N ASN A 143 -7.91 19.81 -4.72
CA ASN A 143 -8.49 18.66 -5.42
C ASN A 143 -7.44 17.68 -5.96
N GLY A 144 -6.43 17.37 -5.14
CA GLY A 144 -5.41 16.37 -5.46
C GLY A 144 -5.90 14.96 -5.18
N LEU A 145 -5.18 13.94 -5.66
CA LEU A 145 -5.47 12.53 -5.41
C LEU A 145 -4.26 11.84 -4.76
N LEU A 146 -4.45 11.29 -3.57
CA LEU A 146 -3.46 10.55 -2.80
C LEU A 146 -3.76 9.04 -2.83
N TYR A 147 -2.77 8.22 -3.13
CA TYR A 147 -2.77 6.78 -2.86
C TYR A 147 -1.95 6.53 -1.60
N TYR A 148 -2.65 6.19 -0.51
CA TYR A 148 -2.08 6.03 0.83
C TYR A 148 -1.87 4.54 1.16
N PRO A 149 -0.61 4.06 1.30
CA PRO A 149 -0.34 2.62 1.34
C PRO A 149 -0.43 1.98 2.73
N THR A 150 -0.45 2.77 3.80
CA THR A 150 -0.27 2.25 5.15
C THR A 150 -1.59 1.86 5.80
N PHE A 151 -1.57 0.78 6.58
CA PHE A 151 -2.64 0.46 7.52
C PHE A 151 -2.86 1.63 8.49
N TYR A 152 -4.11 1.80 8.98
CA TYR A 152 -4.43 2.94 9.83
C TYR A 152 -5.65 2.69 10.73
N GLU A 153 -5.92 3.62 11.61
CA GLU A 153 -6.96 3.54 12.65
C GLU A 153 -8.41 3.60 12.14
N GLY A 154 -8.64 3.85 10.85
CA GLY A 154 -9.96 4.20 10.36
C GLY A 154 -10.39 5.60 10.82
N LEU A 155 -11.71 5.79 11.02
CA LEU A 155 -12.34 7.04 11.46
C LEU A 155 -12.06 8.24 10.54
N GLU A 156 -11.80 7.95 9.28
CA GLU A 156 -11.55 8.93 8.22
C GLU A 156 -11.99 8.37 6.87
N GLN A 157 -12.54 9.25 6.05
CA GLN A 157 -12.83 8.99 4.64
C GLN A 157 -12.73 10.31 3.88
N SER A 158 -12.00 10.33 2.77
CA SER A 158 -11.92 11.48 1.87
C SER A 158 -12.06 11.03 0.43
N LYS A 159 -12.73 11.82 -0.40
CA LYS A 159 -12.78 11.56 -1.85
C LYS A 159 -11.40 11.67 -2.49
N ASN A 160 -10.50 12.41 -1.86
CA ASN A 160 -9.16 12.70 -2.37
C ASN A 160 -8.10 11.66 -1.96
N VAL A 161 -8.51 10.57 -1.29
CA VAL A 161 -7.60 9.51 -0.84
C VAL A 161 -8.13 8.14 -1.24
N ILE A 162 -7.27 7.34 -1.87
CA ILE A 162 -7.46 5.89 -2.02
C ILE A 162 -6.58 5.21 -0.98
N TYR A 163 -7.21 4.51 -0.05
CA TYR A 163 -6.54 3.83 1.06
C TYR A 163 -6.18 2.40 0.64
N THR A 164 -4.91 2.14 0.34
CA THR A 164 -4.48 0.81 -0.09
C THR A 164 -3.99 -0.07 1.06
N GLY A 165 -3.82 0.49 2.26
CA GLY A 165 -3.59 -0.24 3.51
C GLY A 165 -4.90 -0.65 4.19
N GLN A 166 -4.80 -1.49 5.23
CA GLN A 166 -5.93 -1.94 6.03
C GLN A 166 -6.41 -0.85 7.00
N GLU A 167 -7.70 -0.87 7.33
CA GLU A 167 -8.25 -0.06 8.42
C GLU A 167 -8.49 -0.93 9.68
N ALA A 168 -9.01 -0.32 10.75
CA ALA A 168 -9.09 -0.94 12.08
C ALA A 168 -9.88 -2.25 12.12
N THR A 169 -10.97 -2.41 11.35
CA THR A 169 -11.78 -3.64 11.37
C THR A 169 -11.03 -4.80 10.73
N GLN A 170 -10.22 -4.50 9.75
CA GLN A 170 -9.44 -5.48 9.01
C GLN A 170 -8.17 -5.89 9.78
N GLN A 171 -7.46 -4.95 10.43
CA GLN A 171 -6.21 -5.25 11.10
C GLN A 171 -6.36 -5.44 12.61
N ILE A 172 -6.95 -4.46 13.31
CA ILE A 172 -6.95 -4.41 14.78
C ILE A 172 -7.95 -5.41 15.34
N LEU A 173 -9.23 -5.31 14.94
CA LEU A 173 -10.29 -6.14 15.50
C LEU A 173 -10.09 -7.62 15.16
N ALA A 174 -9.83 -7.91 13.89
CA ALA A 174 -9.60 -9.28 13.43
C ALA A 174 -8.40 -9.95 14.14
N SER A 175 -7.31 -9.21 14.40
CA SER A 175 -6.15 -9.77 15.10
C SER A 175 -6.37 -9.97 16.60
N LEU A 176 -7.16 -9.10 17.23
CA LEU A 176 -7.55 -9.27 18.64
C LEU A 176 -8.47 -10.48 18.82
N ASP A 177 -9.44 -10.68 17.93
CA ASP A 177 -10.31 -11.87 17.93
C ASP A 177 -9.46 -13.14 17.77
N TRP A 178 -8.52 -13.12 16.83
CA TRP A 178 -7.63 -14.25 16.61
C TRP A 178 -6.79 -14.58 17.84
N ILE A 179 -6.07 -13.60 18.42
CA ILE A 179 -5.15 -13.90 19.54
C ILE A 179 -5.90 -14.23 20.82
N ALA A 180 -7.06 -13.63 21.06
CA ALA A 180 -7.90 -14.00 22.20
C ALA A 180 -8.38 -15.45 22.10
N LYS A 181 -8.82 -15.89 20.92
CA LYS A 181 -9.28 -17.25 20.66
C LYS A 181 -8.13 -18.27 20.73
N GLU A 182 -7.06 -18.02 19.95
CA GLU A 182 -5.98 -19.01 19.79
C GLU A 182 -5.08 -19.14 21.01
N LYS A 183 -4.92 -18.09 21.81
CA LYS A 183 -4.10 -18.07 23.02
C LYS A 183 -4.91 -18.09 24.33
N GLY A 184 -6.23 -18.04 24.26
CA GLY A 184 -7.09 -17.91 25.43
C GLY A 184 -6.84 -16.62 26.21
N ALA A 185 -6.35 -15.57 25.54
CA ALA A 185 -5.89 -14.35 26.17
C ALA A 185 -7.04 -13.58 26.81
N LYS A 186 -6.84 -13.12 28.07
CA LYS A 186 -7.77 -12.32 28.85
C LYS A 186 -7.18 -10.99 29.29
N THR A 187 -5.86 -10.89 29.43
CA THR A 187 -5.16 -9.71 29.90
C THR A 187 -4.22 -9.16 28.83
N PHE A 188 -4.30 -7.87 28.60
CA PHE A 188 -3.57 -7.19 27.53
C PHE A 188 -2.77 -6.00 28.07
N TYR A 189 -1.57 -5.82 27.54
CA TYR A 189 -0.78 -4.61 27.74
C TYR A 189 -0.64 -3.90 26.39
N LEU A 190 -1.11 -2.64 26.30
CA LEU A 190 -1.11 -1.87 25.07
C LEU A 190 0.12 -0.96 25.01
N ILE A 191 0.82 -0.95 23.88
CA ILE A 191 2.04 -0.16 23.71
C ILE A 191 2.01 0.52 22.35
N GLY A 192 2.33 1.81 22.29
CA GLY A 192 2.37 2.54 21.02
C GLY A 192 3.40 3.65 20.97
N SER A 193 3.72 4.08 19.77
CA SER A 193 4.36 5.38 19.56
C SER A 193 3.39 6.51 19.90
N ASP A 194 3.89 7.65 20.36
CA ASP A 194 3.05 8.74 20.88
C ASP A 194 2.61 9.69 19.76
N TYR A 195 1.66 9.24 18.93
CA TYR A 195 0.97 10.07 17.93
C TYR A 195 -0.42 9.50 17.62
N ILE A 196 -1.14 10.11 16.67
CA ILE A 196 -2.58 9.85 16.44
C ILE A 196 -2.90 8.37 16.16
N TRP A 197 -2.13 7.68 15.29
CA TRP A 197 -2.46 6.29 14.92
C TRP A 197 -2.39 5.32 16.10
N PRO A 198 -1.28 5.19 16.87
CA PRO A 198 -1.25 4.25 17.99
C PRO A 198 -2.26 4.61 19.08
N ARG A 199 -2.41 5.89 19.40
CA ARG A 199 -3.36 6.32 20.44
C ARG A 199 -4.81 5.97 20.05
N THR A 200 -5.22 6.23 18.81
CA THR A 200 -6.57 5.90 18.35
C THR A 200 -6.75 4.39 18.20
N SER A 201 -5.75 3.69 17.66
CA SER A 201 -5.76 2.22 17.52
C SER A 201 -5.88 1.52 18.87
N MET A 202 -5.13 1.98 19.88
CA MET A 202 -5.21 1.40 21.24
C MET A 202 -6.53 1.74 21.94
N LYS A 203 -7.13 2.90 21.68
CA LYS A 203 -8.48 3.22 22.13
C LYS A 203 -9.52 2.27 21.53
N ILE A 204 -9.42 1.96 20.25
CA ILE A 204 -10.26 0.97 19.55
C ILE A 204 -10.02 -0.42 20.14
N ALA A 205 -8.75 -0.82 20.27
CA ALA A 205 -8.35 -2.11 20.84
C ALA A 205 -8.89 -2.28 22.27
N ARG A 206 -8.74 -1.28 23.14
CA ARG A 206 -9.29 -1.29 24.50
C ARG A 206 -10.79 -1.53 24.51
N LYS A 207 -11.55 -0.77 23.70
CA LYS A 207 -13.01 -0.95 23.61
C LYS A 207 -13.37 -2.37 23.18
N HIS A 208 -12.64 -2.95 22.23
CA HIS A 208 -12.87 -4.31 21.76
C HIS A 208 -12.54 -5.35 22.84
N ILE A 209 -11.38 -5.22 23.47
CA ILE A 209 -10.95 -6.11 24.56
C ILE A 209 -11.97 -6.12 25.71
N GLU A 210 -12.39 -4.94 26.17
CA GLU A 210 -13.25 -4.83 27.36
C GLU A 210 -14.71 -5.18 27.05
N ASN A 211 -15.27 -4.71 25.91
CA ASN A 211 -16.70 -4.83 25.62
C ASN A 211 -17.06 -6.08 24.80
N VAL A 212 -16.16 -6.58 23.97
CA VAL A 212 -16.45 -7.72 23.08
C VAL A 212 -15.76 -8.99 23.56
N LEU A 213 -14.47 -8.91 23.86
CA LEU A 213 -13.70 -10.07 24.30
C LEU A 213 -13.84 -10.33 25.80
N HIS A 214 -14.43 -9.41 26.56
CA HIS A 214 -14.56 -9.45 28.02
C HIS A 214 -13.22 -9.67 28.73
N GLY A 215 -12.16 -9.08 28.16
CA GLY A 215 -10.81 -9.08 28.68
C GLY A 215 -10.50 -7.82 29.50
N THR A 216 -9.26 -7.70 29.94
CA THR A 216 -8.79 -6.57 30.77
C THR A 216 -7.51 -5.97 30.19
N VAL A 217 -7.46 -4.65 30.07
CA VAL A 217 -6.22 -3.93 29.74
C VAL A 217 -5.49 -3.61 31.06
N VAL A 218 -4.40 -4.32 31.33
CA VAL A 218 -3.63 -4.21 32.60
C VAL A 218 -2.57 -3.12 32.57
N GLY A 219 -2.32 -2.51 31.43
CA GLY A 219 -1.41 -1.37 31.26
C GLY A 219 -1.45 -0.80 29.85
N GLU A 220 -1.04 0.45 29.73
CA GLU A 220 -0.97 1.19 28.48
C GLU A 220 0.12 2.26 28.55
N ASP A 221 1.05 2.25 27.61
CA ASP A 221 2.15 3.22 27.56
C ASP A 221 2.42 3.68 26.11
N TYR A 222 2.83 4.94 25.99
CA TYR A 222 3.21 5.56 24.72
C TYR A 222 4.56 6.23 24.82
N TYR A 223 5.32 6.18 23.73
CA TYR A 223 6.67 6.74 23.64
C TYR A 223 6.82 7.60 22.38
N PRO A 224 7.52 8.74 22.46
CA PRO A 224 7.77 9.58 21.29
C PRO A 224 8.40 8.80 20.14
N LEU A 225 8.11 9.23 18.89
CA LEU A 225 8.82 8.72 17.72
C LEU A 225 10.32 8.90 17.88
N GLY A 226 11.10 7.88 17.51
CA GLY A 226 12.55 7.88 17.68
C GLY A 226 13.02 7.56 19.11
N ASN A 227 12.12 7.23 20.05
CA ASN A 227 12.53 6.78 21.37
C ASN A 227 13.38 5.51 21.29
N THR A 228 14.46 5.49 22.09
CA THR A 228 15.39 4.36 22.18
C THR A 228 15.48 3.77 23.59
N GLN A 229 14.65 4.22 24.54
CA GLN A 229 14.71 3.81 25.94
C GLN A 229 13.40 3.15 26.37
N PHE A 230 13.39 1.82 26.50
CA PHE A 230 12.20 1.03 26.85
C PHE A 230 12.32 0.23 28.15
N GLY A 231 13.41 0.39 28.92
CA GLY A 231 13.66 -0.38 30.13
C GLY A 231 12.56 -0.30 31.17
N SER A 232 12.00 0.91 31.41
CA SER A 232 10.88 1.11 32.35
C SER A 232 9.62 0.34 31.89
N LEU A 233 9.28 0.43 30.62
CA LEU A 233 8.16 -0.30 30.02
C LEU A 233 8.32 -1.81 30.18
N ILE A 234 9.49 -2.33 29.82
CA ILE A 234 9.79 -3.76 29.89
C ILE A 234 9.64 -4.29 31.32
N ASN A 235 10.09 -3.51 32.32
CA ASN A 235 9.89 -3.85 33.73
C ASN A 235 8.40 -3.88 34.12
N LYS A 236 7.58 -2.94 33.63
CA LYS A 236 6.12 -2.94 33.84
C LYS A 236 5.48 -4.19 33.22
N VAL A 237 5.82 -4.55 31.98
CA VAL A 237 5.33 -5.77 31.32
C VAL A 237 5.69 -7.02 32.13
N LYS A 238 6.95 -7.14 32.56
CA LYS A 238 7.41 -8.27 33.40
C LYS A 238 6.69 -8.34 34.74
N LEU A 239 6.34 -7.22 35.34
CA LEU A 239 5.60 -7.15 36.62
C LEU A 239 4.13 -7.52 36.42
N LYS A 240 3.49 -6.96 35.38
CA LYS A 240 2.05 -7.15 35.10
C LYS A 240 1.73 -8.54 34.52
N LYS A 241 2.69 -9.15 33.83
CA LYS A 241 2.55 -10.47 33.17
C LYS A 241 1.26 -10.61 32.36
N PRO A 242 1.00 -9.70 31.39
CA PRO A 242 -0.20 -9.82 30.55
C PRO A 242 -0.15 -11.10 29.71
N ASP A 243 -1.30 -11.64 29.35
CA ASP A 243 -1.34 -12.76 28.40
C ASP A 243 -0.79 -12.33 27.03
N VAL A 244 -1.04 -11.07 26.64
CA VAL A 244 -0.61 -10.49 25.36
C VAL A 244 -0.06 -9.08 25.56
N VAL A 245 1.10 -8.80 24.96
CA VAL A 245 1.55 -7.44 24.63
C VAL A 245 1.06 -7.12 23.23
N PHE A 246 0.22 -6.09 23.09
CA PHE A 246 -0.32 -5.62 21.82
C PHE A 246 0.38 -4.30 21.43
N ALA A 247 1.17 -4.33 20.35
CA ALA A 247 2.18 -3.30 20.09
C ALA A 247 1.93 -2.55 18.77
N ALA A 248 2.01 -1.22 18.84
CA ALA A 248 1.97 -0.28 17.70
C ALA A 248 3.15 0.71 17.78
N VAL A 249 4.37 0.20 17.96
CA VAL A 249 5.63 0.97 17.94
C VAL A 249 6.11 1.05 16.48
N VAL A 250 6.54 2.22 16.00
CA VAL A 250 6.88 2.43 14.58
C VAL A 250 8.30 2.99 14.37
N GLY A 251 8.76 2.86 13.13
CA GLY A 251 10.03 3.42 12.66
C GLY A 251 11.23 2.86 13.41
N GLY A 252 12.28 3.66 13.54
CA GLY A 252 13.53 3.28 14.20
C GLY A 252 13.38 2.88 15.67
N SER A 253 12.31 3.29 16.36
CA SER A 253 12.00 2.86 17.74
C SER A 253 11.81 1.35 17.87
N ASN A 254 11.33 0.68 16.83
CA ASN A 254 11.18 -0.78 16.81
C ASN A 254 12.49 -1.50 17.08
N VAL A 255 13.58 -1.03 16.50
CA VAL A 255 14.91 -1.64 16.66
C VAL A 255 15.33 -1.68 18.11
N ALA A 256 15.20 -0.54 18.81
CA ALA A 256 15.54 -0.45 20.23
C ALA A 256 14.59 -1.25 21.12
N PHE A 257 13.28 -1.18 20.82
CA PHE A 257 12.24 -1.86 21.62
C PHE A 257 12.44 -3.38 21.62
N TYR A 258 12.52 -4.02 20.46
CA TYR A 258 12.61 -5.47 20.38
C TYR A 258 13.96 -6.03 20.83
N LYS A 259 15.08 -5.34 20.56
CA LYS A 259 16.39 -5.72 21.08
C LYS A 259 16.43 -5.66 22.61
N GLN A 260 15.83 -4.63 23.23
CA GLN A 260 15.75 -4.53 24.69
C GLN A 260 14.79 -5.56 25.30
N LEU A 261 13.66 -5.88 24.66
CA LEU A 261 12.78 -6.99 25.08
C LEU A 261 13.55 -8.30 25.14
N LYS A 262 14.27 -8.65 24.07
CA LYS A 262 15.10 -9.86 23.99
C LYS A 262 16.17 -9.88 25.08
N ALA A 263 16.92 -8.78 25.24
CA ALA A 263 17.97 -8.65 26.27
C ALA A 263 17.44 -8.78 27.69
N ALA A 264 16.18 -8.35 27.93
CA ALA A 264 15.50 -8.50 29.23
C ALA A 264 14.89 -9.90 29.45
N GLY A 265 15.08 -10.84 28.50
CA GLY A 265 14.57 -12.19 28.56
C GLY A 265 13.05 -12.32 28.30
N VAL A 266 12.43 -11.31 27.67
CA VAL A 266 11.04 -11.35 27.18
C VAL A 266 11.08 -11.96 25.78
N THR A 267 10.74 -13.22 25.68
CA THR A 267 10.76 -14.02 24.44
C THR A 267 9.41 -14.67 24.20
N SER A 268 9.14 -15.15 23.00
CA SER A 268 7.88 -15.81 22.63
C SER A 268 7.56 -17.05 23.48
N ALA A 269 8.57 -17.72 24.04
CA ALA A 269 8.38 -18.83 24.99
C ALA A 269 7.74 -18.40 26.32
N LYS A 270 7.79 -17.09 26.66
CA LYS A 270 7.34 -16.56 27.96
C LYS A 270 6.23 -15.52 27.85
N GLN A 271 6.08 -14.93 26.68
CA GLN A 271 5.16 -13.80 26.46
C GLN A 271 4.61 -13.84 25.05
N ASN A 272 3.29 -13.86 24.88
CA ASN A 272 2.70 -13.56 23.58
C ASN A 272 2.83 -12.06 23.27
N LEU A 273 3.26 -11.75 22.06
CA LEU A 273 3.28 -10.39 21.54
C LEU A 273 2.74 -10.40 20.12
N LEU A 274 1.80 -9.48 19.86
CA LEU A 274 1.28 -9.21 18.53
C LEU A 274 1.52 -7.76 18.17
N THR A 275 2.20 -7.54 17.06
CA THR A 275 2.49 -6.21 16.54
C THR A 275 1.59 -5.86 15.35
N LEU A 276 1.26 -4.57 15.24
CA LEU A 276 0.52 -3.98 14.12
C LEU A 276 1.43 -3.26 13.11
N SER A 277 2.75 -3.24 13.33
CA SER A 277 3.64 -2.31 12.62
C SER A 277 5.05 -2.83 12.37
N VAL A 278 5.26 -4.13 12.45
CA VAL A 278 6.52 -4.75 12.05
C VAL A 278 6.27 -5.68 10.88
N THR A 279 6.96 -5.41 9.80
CA THR A 279 6.99 -6.19 8.57
C THR A 279 8.42 -6.68 8.29
N GLU A 280 8.64 -7.30 7.16
CA GLU A 280 9.99 -7.69 6.70
C GLU A 280 10.92 -6.46 6.61
N ASP A 281 10.38 -5.29 6.28
CA ASP A 281 11.16 -4.04 6.17
C ASP A 281 11.79 -3.66 7.53
N GLU A 282 11.02 -3.68 8.62
CA GLU A 282 11.52 -3.38 9.95
C GLU A 282 12.44 -4.47 10.50
N LEU A 283 12.17 -5.75 10.13
CA LEU A 283 13.00 -6.88 10.56
C LEU A 283 14.44 -6.80 10.04
N LEU A 284 14.70 -6.12 8.93
CA LEU A 284 16.09 -5.83 8.49
C LEU A 284 16.90 -5.10 9.56
N GLY A 285 16.30 -4.14 10.26
CA GLY A 285 16.98 -3.37 11.31
C GLY A 285 16.92 -4.03 12.69
N ILE A 286 15.82 -4.71 12.98
CA ILE A 286 15.59 -5.38 14.27
C ILE A 286 16.45 -6.65 14.39
N GLY A 287 16.48 -7.46 13.33
CA GLY A 287 16.97 -8.84 13.31
C GLY A 287 15.88 -9.82 13.71
N GLY A 288 15.62 -10.82 12.85
CA GLY A 288 14.53 -11.81 13.09
C GLY A 288 14.68 -12.54 14.41
N GLU A 289 15.91 -12.84 14.81
CA GLU A 289 16.24 -13.51 16.07
C GLU A 289 15.77 -12.74 17.32
N ASN A 290 15.59 -11.40 17.21
CA ASN A 290 15.11 -10.58 18.33
C ASN A 290 13.59 -10.66 18.50
N MET A 291 12.86 -11.11 17.49
CA MET A 291 11.41 -11.21 17.49
C MET A 291 10.88 -12.63 17.24
N GLN A 292 11.75 -13.62 17.07
CA GLN A 292 11.38 -14.97 16.70
C GLN A 292 10.23 -15.52 17.55
N GLY A 293 9.17 -16.00 16.88
CA GLY A 293 7.97 -16.56 17.49
C GLY A 293 6.94 -15.51 17.99
N PHE A 294 7.19 -14.20 17.83
CA PHE A 294 6.17 -13.18 18.00
C PHE A 294 5.31 -13.06 16.73
N TYR A 295 4.16 -12.41 16.84
CA TYR A 295 3.16 -12.35 15.80
C TYR A 295 3.04 -10.94 15.21
N ALA A 296 2.74 -10.85 13.91
CA ALA A 296 2.32 -9.62 13.25
C ALA A 296 0.98 -9.82 12.55
N SER A 297 0.15 -8.77 12.54
CA SER A 297 -1.11 -8.72 11.80
C SER A 297 -1.00 -7.83 10.59
N MET A 298 -1.05 -8.40 9.40
CA MET A 298 -0.90 -7.72 8.10
C MET A 298 -1.81 -8.35 7.06
N LYS A 299 -1.98 -7.69 5.91
CA LYS A 299 -2.65 -8.28 4.74
C LYS A 299 -1.69 -9.03 3.82
N TYR A 300 -0.42 -8.71 3.89
CA TYR A 300 0.63 -9.28 3.05
C TYR A 300 1.85 -9.66 3.87
N PHE A 301 2.50 -10.76 3.47
CA PHE A 301 3.84 -11.18 3.88
C PHE A 301 4.60 -11.64 2.64
N GLN A 302 5.90 -11.36 2.58
CA GLN A 302 6.75 -11.76 1.45
C GLN A 302 6.71 -13.27 1.18
N SER A 303 6.45 -14.06 2.20
CA SER A 303 6.38 -15.52 2.15
C SER A 303 5.10 -16.09 1.53
N LEU A 304 4.15 -15.26 1.06
CA LEU A 304 2.92 -15.75 0.43
C LEU A 304 3.22 -16.58 -0.82
N ASP A 305 2.68 -17.79 -0.85
CA ASP A 305 2.88 -18.74 -1.94
C ASP A 305 1.80 -18.61 -3.03
N ASN A 306 1.95 -17.61 -3.90
CA ASN A 306 1.15 -17.47 -5.10
C ASN A 306 1.99 -16.91 -6.26
N PRO A 307 1.60 -17.15 -7.54
CA PRO A 307 2.39 -16.73 -8.70
C PRO A 307 2.63 -15.22 -8.79
N ASN A 308 1.65 -14.39 -8.42
CA ASN A 308 1.77 -12.95 -8.48
C ASN A 308 2.81 -12.43 -7.50
N ASN A 309 2.81 -12.98 -6.27
CA ASN A 309 3.80 -12.63 -5.27
C ASN A 309 5.21 -13.06 -5.70
N LYS A 310 5.37 -14.27 -6.22
CA LYS A 310 6.67 -14.74 -6.72
C LYS A 310 7.23 -13.79 -7.79
N ALA A 311 6.41 -13.39 -8.76
CA ALA A 311 6.81 -12.45 -9.81
C ALA A 311 7.17 -11.07 -9.24
N PHE A 312 6.41 -10.56 -8.27
CA PHE A 312 6.71 -9.29 -7.59
C PHE A 312 8.03 -9.35 -6.83
N VAL A 313 8.23 -10.39 -6.01
CA VAL A 313 9.46 -10.58 -5.22
C VAL A 313 10.68 -10.72 -6.13
N GLU A 314 10.56 -11.50 -7.22
CA GLU A 314 11.64 -11.66 -8.21
C GLU A 314 12.00 -10.32 -8.88
N ALA A 315 11.00 -9.59 -9.36
CA ALA A 315 11.21 -8.29 -10.02
C ALA A 315 11.81 -7.26 -9.06
N PHE A 316 11.35 -7.22 -7.81
CA PHE A 316 11.87 -6.31 -6.80
C PHE A 316 13.33 -6.60 -6.47
N LYS A 317 13.65 -7.88 -6.21
CA LYS A 317 15.03 -8.32 -5.92
C LYS A 317 15.97 -8.17 -7.10
N ALA A 318 15.50 -8.37 -8.32
CA ALA A 318 16.27 -8.12 -9.53
C ALA A 318 16.68 -6.65 -9.67
N LYS A 319 15.81 -5.72 -9.27
CA LYS A 319 16.09 -4.28 -9.37
C LYS A 319 16.87 -3.72 -8.18
N TYR A 320 16.57 -4.16 -6.95
CA TYR A 320 17.08 -3.54 -5.72
C TYR A 320 18.09 -4.42 -4.96
N GLY A 321 18.36 -5.62 -5.46
CA GLY A 321 19.32 -6.56 -4.87
C GLY A 321 18.68 -7.77 -4.23
N LYS A 322 19.38 -8.90 -4.24
CA LYS A 322 18.89 -10.21 -3.77
C LYS A 322 18.48 -10.22 -2.29
N ASP A 323 19.08 -9.35 -1.48
CA ASP A 323 18.84 -9.26 -0.04
C ASP A 323 17.74 -8.27 0.32
N SER A 324 17.14 -7.61 -0.69
CA SER A 324 15.98 -6.74 -0.48
C SER A 324 14.77 -7.54 0.01
N VAL A 325 14.01 -6.93 0.91
CA VAL A 325 12.75 -7.46 1.42
C VAL A 325 11.60 -6.53 1.08
N MET A 326 10.40 -7.03 1.19
CA MET A 326 9.17 -6.27 0.96
C MET A 326 8.09 -6.69 1.94
N GLY A 327 7.73 -5.75 2.80
CA GLY A 327 6.65 -5.94 3.76
C GLY A 327 5.29 -5.49 3.23
N ASP A 328 4.32 -5.48 4.12
CA ASP A 328 2.92 -5.13 3.83
C ASP A 328 2.76 -3.75 3.17
N VAL A 329 3.36 -2.72 3.76
CA VAL A 329 3.24 -1.34 3.24
C VAL A 329 3.99 -1.17 1.92
N THR A 330 5.14 -1.83 1.76
CA THR A 330 5.90 -1.87 0.51
C THR A 330 5.04 -2.47 -0.61
N GLN A 331 4.34 -3.59 -0.34
CA GLN A 331 3.44 -4.20 -1.30
C GLN A 331 2.20 -3.33 -1.59
N ALA A 332 1.62 -2.71 -0.56
CA ALA A 332 0.49 -1.79 -0.74
C ALA A 332 0.85 -0.54 -1.56
N ALA A 333 2.07 -0.05 -1.42
CA ALA A 333 2.62 1.04 -2.23
C ALA A 333 2.77 0.62 -3.71
N TYR A 334 3.22 -0.62 -3.97
CA TYR A 334 3.24 -1.17 -5.33
C TYR A 334 1.87 -1.20 -6.00
N LEU A 335 0.77 -1.38 -5.25
CA LEU A 335 -0.59 -1.39 -5.80
C LEU A 335 -1.04 0.01 -6.26
N GLY A 336 -0.61 1.07 -5.59
CA GLY A 336 -1.07 2.43 -5.86
C GLY A 336 -1.01 2.82 -7.34
N PRO A 337 0.16 2.76 -8.00
CA PRO A 337 0.28 3.07 -9.43
C PRO A 337 -0.57 2.17 -10.34
N TRP A 338 -0.73 0.88 -10.03
CA TRP A 338 -1.57 -0.03 -10.81
C TRP A 338 -3.06 0.27 -10.67
N LEU A 339 -3.53 0.61 -9.45
CA LEU A 339 -4.90 1.04 -9.22
C LEU A 339 -5.18 2.37 -9.92
N TRP A 340 -4.25 3.32 -9.84
CA TRP A 340 -4.35 4.59 -10.54
C TRP A 340 -4.41 4.39 -12.06
N LYS A 341 -3.53 3.55 -12.62
CA LYS A 341 -3.58 3.18 -14.05
C LYS A 341 -4.96 2.66 -14.43
N ALA A 342 -5.47 1.69 -13.70
CA ALA A 342 -6.78 1.11 -13.97
C ALA A 342 -7.92 2.14 -13.88
N ALA A 343 -7.85 3.07 -12.92
CA ALA A 343 -8.83 4.13 -12.75
C ALA A 343 -8.78 5.16 -13.89
N VAL A 344 -7.59 5.59 -14.30
CA VAL A 344 -7.37 6.52 -15.43
C VAL A 344 -7.85 5.89 -16.73
N GLU A 345 -7.53 4.63 -17.00
CA GLU A 345 -7.97 3.92 -18.21
C GLU A 345 -9.49 3.74 -18.25
N LYS A 346 -10.11 3.40 -17.11
CA LYS A 346 -11.58 3.31 -16.99
C LYS A 346 -12.25 4.66 -17.17
N ALA A 347 -11.65 5.74 -16.65
CA ALA A 347 -12.13 7.12 -16.79
C ALA A 347 -11.90 7.69 -18.19
N GLY A 348 -10.93 7.17 -18.94
CA GLY A 348 -10.43 7.77 -20.19
C GLY A 348 -9.81 9.16 -19.99
N SER A 349 -9.38 9.50 -18.77
CA SER A 349 -8.94 10.85 -18.39
C SER A 349 -7.99 10.82 -17.20
N PHE A 350 -7.11 11.83 -17.08
CA PHE A 350 -6.30 12.07 -15.88
C PHE A 350 -6.97 13.05 -14.90
N ASP A 351 -8.13 13.61 -15.25
CA ASP A 351 -8.90 14.48 -14.37
C ASP A 351 -9.22 13.80 -13.04
N VAL A 352 -8.91 14.46 -11.92
CA VAL A 352 -9.01 13.87 -10.58
C VAL A 352 -10.42 13.41 -10.26
N ASP A 353 -11.45 14.23 -10.55
CA ASP A 353 -12.83 13.86 -10.23
C ASP A 353 -13.32 12.68 -11.06
N LYS A 354 -12.90 12.58 -12.34
CA LYS A 354 -13.21 11.43 -13.20
C LYS A 354 -12.50 10.16 -12.72
N VAL A 355 -11.23 10.26 -12.32
CA VAL A 355 -10.43 9.14 -11.79
C VAL A 355 -11.02 8.65 -10.46
N VAL A 356 -11.37 9.56 -9.57
CA VAL A 356 -12.03 9.25 -8.30
C VAL A 356 -13.36 8.52 -8.53
N ALA A 357 -14.20 9.03 -9.42
CA ALA A 357 -15.49 8.40 -9.76
C ALA A 357 -15.34 7.03 -10.40
N ALA A 358 -14.24 6.79 -11.14
CA ALA A 358 -13.95 5.52 -11.78
C ALA A 358 -13.33 4.48 -10.83
N SER A 359 -12.75 4.90 -9.70
CA SER A 359 -12.01 4.03 -8.79
C SER A 359 -12.84 2.92 -8.13
N PRO A 360 -14.07 3.14 -7.65
CA PRO A 360 -14.87 2.08 -7.06
C PRO A 360 -15.12 0.91 -8.01
N GLY A 361 -15.01 -0.31 -7.46
CA GLY A 361 -15.20 -1.55 -8.19
C GLY A 361 -14.02 -1.99 -9.05
N ILE A 362 -12.90 -1.25 -9.08
CA ILE A 362 -11.66 -1.72 -9.72
C ILE A 362 -11.14 -2.94 -8.99
N GLU A 363 -10.78 -3.96 -9.75
CA GLU A 363 -10.21 -5.22 -9.27
C GLU A 363 -8.79 -5.42 -9.83
N LEU A 364 -7.86 -5.79 -8.96
CA LEU A 364 -6.53 -6.27 -9.36
C LEU A 364 -6.39 -7.74 -9.00
N LYS A 365 -6.53 -8.62 -10.00
CA LYS A 365 -6.35 -10.08 -9.84
C LYS A 365 -4.87 -10.48 -9.82
N THR A 366 -4.00 -9.57 -10.21
CA THR A 366 -2.54 -9.76 -10.29
C THR A 366 -1.81 -9.18 -9.08
N ALA A 367 -2.52 -8.70 -8.06
CA ALA A 367 -1.91 -8.17 -6.84
C ALA A 367 -1.09 -9.26 -6.12
N PRO A 368 0.10 -8.93 -5.56
CA PRO A 368 0.92 -9.90 -4.81
C PRO A 368 0.22 -10.50 -3.60
N GLU A 369 -0.64 -9.75 -2.92
CA GLU A 369 -1.46 -10.25 -1.81
C GLU A 369 -2.61 -11.17 -2.24
N GLY A 370 -2.88 -11.25 -3.55
CA GLY A 370 -4.01 -11.98 -4.15
C GLY A 370 -5.08 -11.03 -4.70
N TYR A 371 -6.35 -11.31 -4.43
CA TYR A 371 -7.46 -10.50 -4.91
C TYR A 371 -7.57 -9.17 -4.17
N VAL A 372 -7.62 -8.08 -4.94
CA VAL A 372 -7.83 -6.72 -4.44
C VAL A 372 -9.00 -6.07 -5.16
N LYS A 373 -9.89 -5.41 -4.43
CA LYS A 373 -11.02 -4.65 -4.97
C LYS A 373 -11.18 -3.32 -4.23
N VAL A 374 -11.34 -2.24 -4.98
CA VAL A 374 -11.64 -0.92 -4.41
C VAL A 374 -13.12 -0.86 -4.04
N HIS A 375 -13.41 -0.53 -2.78
CA HIS A 375 -14.75 -0.31 -2.25
C HIS A 375 -15.22 1.13 -2.53
N GLU A 376 -16.55 1.38 -2.44
CA GLU A 376 -17.15 2.70 -2.65
C GLU A 376 -16.65 3.77 -1.66
N ASN A 377 -16.18 3.37 -0.48
CA ASN A 377 -15.56 4.25 0.51
C ASN A 377 -14.07 4.49 0.28
N HIS A 378 -13.53 4.11 -0.87
CA HIS A 378 -12.13 4.26 -1.30
C HIS A 378 -11.10 3.41 -0.53
N HIS A 379 -11.53 2.45 0.27
CA HIS A 379 -10.67 1.44 0.89
C HIS A 379 -10.66 0.16 0.05
N LEU A 380 -9.78 -0.76 0.39
CA LEU A 380 -9.72 -2.06 -0.27
C LEU A 380 -10.41 -3.14 0.56
N TRP A 381 -11.14 -4.03 -0.12
CA TRP A 381 -11.45 -5.33 0.43
C TRP A 381 -10.13 -6.06 0.72
N SER A 382 -9.97 -6.63 1.90
CA SER A 382 -8.70 -7.20 2.34
C SER A 382 -8.90 -8.45 3.19
N LYS A 383 -7.94 -9.36 3.13
CA LYS A 383 -7.79 -10.43 4.11
C LYS A 383 -6.84 -9.99 5.21
N THR A 384 -7.07 -10.48 6.42
CA THR A 384 -6.12 -10.33 7.53
C THR A 384 -5.33 -11.61 7.68
N ARG A 385 -4.02 -11.50 7.74
CA ARG A 385 -3.11 -12.62 7.98
C ARG A 385 -2.35 -12.39 9.27
N ILE A 386 -2.08 -13.48 9.96
CA ILE A 386 -1.15 -13.48 11.11
C ILE A 386 0.11 -14.21 10.67
N GLY A 387 1.22 -13.52 10.74
CA GLY A 387 2.55 -14.06 10.52
C GLY A 387 3.30 -14.27 11.83
N GLU A 388 3.96 -15.41 11.97
CA GLU A 388 4.91 -15.68 13.04
C GLU A 388 6.32 -15.39 12.56
N VAL A 389 7.04 -14.54 13.27
CA VAL A 389 8.41 -14.15 12.93
C VAL A 389 9.36 -15.33 13.01
N GLN A 390 10.13 -15.55 11.96
CA GLN A 390 11.18 -16.54 11.88
C GLN A 390 12.57 -15.92 12.17
N ALA A 391 13.54 -16.75 12.54
CA ALA A 391 14.88 -16.27 12.87
C ALA A 391 15.62 -15.58 11.71
N ASP A 392 15.26 -15.93 10.48
CA ASP A 392 15.81 -15.35 9.24
C ASP A 392 15.19 -14.00 8.84
N GLY A 393 14.27 -13.47 9.65
CA GLY A 393 13.58 -12.22 9.38
C GLY A 393 12.40 -12.33 8.41
N GLN A 394 11.97 -13.54 8.07
CA GLN A 394 10.75 -13.79 7.32
C GLN A 394 9.58 -14.10 8.26
N PHE A 395 8.38 -14.16 7.71
CA PHE A 395 7.18 -14.58 8.43
C PHE A 395 6.66 -15.91 7.90
N LYS A 396 6.25 -16.77 8.82
CA LYS A 396 5.41 -17.93 8.52
C LYS A 396 3.97 -17.53 8.72
N VAL A 397 3.18 -17.50 7.66
CA VAL A 397 1.73 -17.25 7.76
C VAL A 397 1.07 -18.43 8.46
N ILE A 398 0.43 -18.17 9.60
CA ILE A 398 -0.21 -19.18 10.46
C ILE A 398 -1.73 -19.06 10.51
N TYR A 399 -2.27 -17.96 10.01
CA TYR A 399 -3.70 -17.70 9.89
C TYR A 399 -4.00 -16.77 8.70
N GLU A 400 -5.11 -17.01 8.04
CA GLU A 400 -5.68 -16.15 7.01
C GLU A 400 -7.20 -16.09 7.22
N SER A 401 -7.77 -14.88 7.24
CA SER A 401 -9.21 -14.66 7.31
C SER A 401 -9.88 -14.85 5.95
N ASP A 402 -11.22 -14.89 5.95
CA ASP A 402 -12.00 -14.56 4.77
C ASP A 402 -11.76 -13.10 4.35
N LEU A 403 -12.24 -12.75 3.15
CA LEU A 403 -12.18 -11.38 2.65
C LEU A 403 -13.09 -10.47 3.50
N ILE A 404 -12.52 -9.42 4.08
CA ILE A 404 -13.21 -8.48 4.98
C ILE A 404 -13.56 -7.22 4.19
N GLU A 405 -14.84 -6.86 4.24
CA GLU A 405 -15.33 -5.59 3.73
C GLU A 405 -14.80 -4.43 4.58
N PRO A 406 -14.22 -3.37 3.96
CA PRO A 406 -13.70 -2.25 4.72
C PRO A 406 -14.82 -1.41 5.36
N ASN A 407 -14.69 -1.17 6.65
CA ASN A 407 -15.61 -0.31 7.42
C ASN A 407 -14.82 0.70 8.26
N PRO A 408 -14.45 1.87 7.70
CA PRO A 408 -13.67 2.85 8.42
C PRO A 408 -14.39 3.48 9.62
N PHE A 409 -15.71 3.35 9.73
CA PHE A 409 -16.50 3.89 10.84
C PHE A 409 -17.29 2.80 11.58
N PRO A 410 -16.64 1.80 12.18
CA PRO A 410 -17.36 0.73 12.85
C PRO A 410 -18.15 1.26 14.05
N LYS A 411 -19.40 0.81 14.15
CA LYS A 411 -20.31 1.23 15.21
C LYS A 411 -19.74 0.88 16.60
N GLY A 412 -19.71 1.86 17.49
CA GLY A 412 -19.24 1.68 18.88
C GLY A 412 -17.74 1.96 19.09
N TYR A 413 -16.98 2.24 18.01
CA TYR A 413 -15.53 2.50 18.11
C TYR A 413 -15.14 3.96 17.86
N GLN A 414 -16.09 4.80 17.53
CA GLN A 414 -15.88 6.25 17.33
C GLN A 414 -15.59 6.99 18.63
#